data_ddf2951cf03f9a95f426e3e2351dd3d4
#
_entry.id   ddf2951cf03f9a95f426e3e2351dd3d4
#
_cell.length_a   1.000
_cell.length_b   1.000
_cell.length_c   1.000
_cell.angle_alpha   90.00
_cell.angle_beta   90.00
_cell.angle_gamma   90.00
#
_symmetry.space_group_name_H-M   'P 1'
#
loop_
_entity.id
_entity.type
_entity.pdbx_description
1 polymer ?
#
loop_
_entity_poly.entity_id
_entity_poly.type
_entity_poly.pdbx_seq_one_letter_code
_entity_poly.pdbx_strand_id
1 'polypeptide(L)'
;MKREGLIKQMAEEKRPWDLLIIGGGATGLGVAVDASSRGYRVLLVEQHDFAKATSSRSTKLVHGGVRYLQQGDVSMVVEALHERGRLWRNAPHLVKDMRFIIGNYRWWERPFYTIGLCCYDLLAGRLGLGPVSYTHLRAQRPRL
;
A
#
# COMPACT_ATOMS: atom_id res chain seq x y z
N MET A 1 7.72 12.97 21.47
CA MET A 1 7.35 12.32 22.74
C MET A 1 8.61 11.67 23.31
N LYS A 2 8.91 11.88 24.62
CA LYS A 2 10.07 11.24 25.25
C LYS A 2 9.67 9.86 25.76
N ARG A 3 10.44 8.82 25.45
CA ARG A 3 10.16 7.42 25.82
C ARG A 3 9.91 7.24 27.32
N GLU A 4 10.73 7.88 28.14
CA GLU A 4 10.62 7.81 29.62
C GLU A 4 9.26 8.30 30.14
N GLY A 5 8.72 9.38 29.55
CA GLY A 5 7.40 9.90 29.91
C GLY A 5 6.29 8.93 29.56
N LEU A 6 6.39 8.23 28.42
CA LEU A 6 5.41 7.20 28.02
C LEU A 6 5.46 5.97 28.93
N ILE A 7 6.64 5.50 29.30
CA ILE A 7 6.82 4.38 30.22
C ILE A 7 6.24 4.72 31.59
N LYS A 8 6.50 5.95 32.09
CA LYS A 8 5.93 6.42 33.35
C LYS A 8 4.40 6.48 33.29
N GLN A 9 3.85 7.08 32.24
CA GLN A 9 2.39 7.14 32.03
C GLN A 9 1.75 5.76 31.96
N MET A 10 2.41 4.81 31.28
CA MET A 10 1.94 3.41 31.22
C MET A 10 1.97 2.75 32.59
N ALA A 11 3.01 2.98 33.39
CA ALA A 11 3.14 2.40 34.74
C ALA A 11 2.15 2.99 35.76
N GLU A 12 1.78 4.25 35.60
CA GLU A 12 0.85 4.97 36.49
C GLU A 12 -0.64 4.70 36.11
N GLU A 13 -0.90 4.19 34.92
CA GLU A 13 -2.27 3.91 34.45
C GLU A 13 -2.85 2.71 35.18
N LYS A 14 -3.92 2.97 35.95
CA LYS A 14 -4.61 1.93 36.75
C LYS A 14 -5.77 1.25 36.02
N ARG A 15 -6.28 1.88 34.96
CA ARG A 15 -7.39 1.30 34.18
C ARG A 15 -6.85 0.30 33.18
N PRO A 16 -7.50 -0.84 33.00
CA PRO A 16 -7.06 -1.85 32.03
C PRO A 16 -7.07 -1.30 30.60
N TRP A 17 -6.13 -1.77 29.79
CA TRP A 17 -6.13 -1.55 28.35
C TRP A 17 -7.07 -2.55 27.68
N ASP A 18 -7.86 -2.09 26.71
CA ASP A 18 -8.77 -2.95 25.97
C ASP A 18 -7.97 -3.80 24.95
N LEU A 19 -6.88 -3.23 24.40
CA LEU A 19 -6.08 -3.88 23.39
C LEU A 19 -4.58 -3.60 23.59
N LEU A 20 -3.79 -4.67 23.62
CA LEU A 20 -2.33 -4.61 23.57
C LEU A 20 -1.84 -5.03 22.18
N ILE A 21 -1.14 -4.14 21.51
CA ILE A 21 -0.55 -4.38 20.19
C ILE A 21 0.96 -4.49 20.33
N ILE A 22 1.53 -5.59 19.86
CA ILE A 22 2.96 -5.84 19.87
C ILE A 22 3.51 -5.66 18.46
N GLY A 23 4.33 -4.65 18.27
CA GLY A 23 4.96 -4.30 17.00
C GLY A 23 4.36 -3.06 16.32
N GLY A 24 5.21 -2.08 16.03
CA GLY A 24 4.87 -0.79 15.43
C GLY A 24 5.13 -0.74 13.92
N GLY A 25 4.91 -1.84 13.20
CA GLY A 25 4.90 -1.87 11.73
C GLY A 25 3.58 -1.38 11.14
N ALA A 26 3.42 -1.45 9.82
CA ALA A 26 2.21 -1.00 9.12
C ALA A 26 0.93 -1.64 9.67
N THR A 27 0.95 -2.94 9.93
CA THR A 27 -0.19 -3.68 10.48
C THR A 27 -0.53 -3.22 11.90
N GLY A 28 0.46 -3.17 12.81
CA GLY A 28 0.23 -2.77 14.20
C GLY A 28 -0.25 -1.32 14.31
N LEU A 29 0.33 -0.41 13.54
CA LEU A 29 -0.13 0.97 13.50
C LEU A 29 -1.54 1.10 12.91
N GLY A 30 -1.88 0.32 11.89
CA GLY A 30 -3.22 0.28 11.31
C GLY A 30 -4.27 -0.18 12.32
N VAL A 31 -3.98 -1.28 13.04
CA VAL A 31 -4.85 -1.79 14.11
C VAL A 31 -5.00 -0.76 15.23
N ALA A 32 -3.90 -0.09 15.63
CA ALA A 32 -3.92 0.92 16.67
C ALA A 32 -4.83 2.10 16.30
N VAL A 33 -4.72 2.58 15.08
CA VAL A 33 -5.56 3.69 14.58
C VAL A 33 -7.02 3.29 14.52
N ASP A 34 -7.33 2.12 13.94
CA ASP A 34 -8.71 1.66 13.82
C ASP A 34 -9.35 1.44 15.20
N ALA A 35 -8.69 0.74 16.11
CA ALA A 35 -9.20 0.49 17.44
C ALA A 35 -9.38 1.80 18.24
N SER A 36 -8.41 2.71 18.19
CA SER A 36 -8.53 4.01 18.88
C SER A 36 -9.67 4.86 18.31
N SER A 37 -9.89 4.82 17.00
CA SER A 37 -11.00 5.55 16.37
C SER A 37 -12.38 5.03 16.79
N ARG A 38 -12.44 3.78 17.22
CA ARG A 38 -13.65 3.14 17.79
C ARG A 38 -13.80 3.36 19.28
N GLY A 39 -12.90 4.10 19.92
CA GLY A 39 -12.95 4.42 21.34
C GLY A 39 -12.29 3.41 22.26
N TYR A 40 -11.62 2.38 21.74
CA TYR A 40 -10.86 1.44 22.55
C TYR A 40 -9.60 2.08 23.11
N ARG A 41 -9.24 1.70 24.33
CA ARG A 41 -7.98 2.07 24.97
C ARG A 41 -6.88 1.14 24.49
N VAL A 42 -5.98 1.66 23.66
CA VAL A 42 -4.96 0.88 22.99
C VAL A 42 -3.58 1.16 23.59
N LEU A 43 -2.85 0.10 23.90
CA LEU A 43 -1.43 0.16 24.20
C LEU A 43 -0.66 -0.51 23.06
N LEU A 44 0.19 0.26 22.37
CA LEU A 44 1.09 -0.26 21.35
C LEU A 44 2.52 -0.22 21.87
N VAL A 45 3.20 -1.36 21.79
CA VAL A 45 4.61 -1.50 22.19
C VAL A 45 5.46 -1.90 20.99
N GLU A 46 6.58 -1.20 20.82
CA GLU A 46 7.56 -1.46 19.76
C GLU A 46 8.95 -1.58 20.38
N GLN A 47 9.68 -2.60 19.97
CA GLN A 47 11.00 -2.93 20.50
C GLN A 47 12.06 -1.90 20.10
N HIS A 48 11.97 -1.33 18.90
CA HIS A 48 12.96 -0.42 18.34
C HIS A 48 12.35 0.95 18.03
N ASP A 49 12.07 1.18 16.77
CA ASP A 49 11.43 2.38 16.24
C ASP A 49 10.28 1.96 15.31
N PHE A 50 9.30 2.82 15.17
CA PHE A 50 8.15 2.56 14.32
C PHE A 50 8.57 2.32 12.88
N ALA A 51 7.93 1.35 12.25
CA ALA A 51 8.17 0.94 10.87
C ALA A 51 9.60 0.48 10.55
N LYS A 52 10.47 0.24 11.51
CA LYS A 52 11.90 -0.08 11.32
C LYS A 52 12.14 -1.39 10.57
N ALA A 53 11.28 -2.38 10.75
CA ALA A 53 11.46 -3.72 10.16
C ALA A 53 10.98 -3.77 8.69
N THR A 54 10.10 -4.70 8.36
CA THR A 54 9.58 -4.93 7.00
C THR A 54 8.97 -3.70 6.37
N SER A 55 8.24 -2.87 7.13
CA SER A 55 7.55 -1.69 6.61
C SER A 55 8.50 -0.64 6.01
N SER A 56 9.70 -0.48 6.57
CA SER A 56 10.71 0.44 6.00
C SER A 56 11.51 -0.18 4.86
N ARG A 57 11.54 -1.51 4.75
CA ARG A 57 12.33 -2.26 3.76
C ARG A 57 11.50 -2.75 2.57
N SER A 58 10.25 -2.37 2.48
CA SER A 58 9.39 -2.62 1.32
C SER A 58 9.80 -1.71 0.14
N THR A 59 9.38 -2.07 -1.06
CA THR A 59 9.58 -1.24 -2.27
C THR A 59 8.78 0.06 -2.23
N LYS A 60 7.86 0.20 -1.29
CA LYS A 60 6.92 1.33 -1.15
C LYS A 60 6.03 1.55 -2.37
N LEU A 61 5.87 0.51 -3.18
CA LEU A 61 4.94 0.50 -4.31
C LEU A 61 3.59 -0.03 -3.84
N VAL A 62 2.57 0.81 -3.97
CA VAL A 62 1.19 0.44 -3.65
C VAL A 62 0.49 0.06 -4.95
N HIS A 63 0.17 -1.21 -5.10
CA HIS A 63 -0.45 -1.76 -6.31
C HIS A 63 -1.54 -2.78 -5.97
N GLY A 64 -2.44 -3.05 -6.91
CA GLY A 64 -3.51 -4.03 -6.75
C GLY A 64 -3.13 -5.47 -7.10
N GLY A 65 -1.83 -5.77 -7.24
CA GLY A 65 -1.37 -7.14 -7.43
C GLY A 65 -1.78 -7.75 -8.78
N VAL A 66 -1.35 -7.16 -9.89
CA VAL A 66 -1.62 -7.69 -11.26
C VAL A 66 -1.32 -9.18 -11.41
N ARG A 67 -0.36 -9.71 -10.63
CA ARG A 67 -0.03 -11.13 -10.61
C ARG A 67 -1.19 -12.01 -10.14
N TYR A 68 -2.01 -11.53 -9.21
CA TYR A 68 -3.19 -12.27 -8.73
C TYR A 68 -4.28 -12.35 -9.81
N LEU A 69 -4.34 -11.35 -10.69
CA LEU A 69 -5.25 -11.42 -11.87
C LEU A 69 -4.89 -12.59 -12.79
N GLN A 70 -3.60 -12.86 -12.99
CA GLN A 70 -3.15 -14.04 -13.75
C GLN A 70 -3.50 -15.37 -13.06
N GLN A 71 -3.65 -15.37 -11.75
CA GLN A 71 -4.06 -16.55 -10.97
C GLN A 71 -5.58 -16.69 -10.86
N GLY A 72 -6.34 -15.76 -11.43
CA GLY A 72 -7.81 -15.77 -11.40
C GLY A 72 -8.42 -15.25 -10.10
N ASP A 73 -7.61 -14.74 -9.16
CA ASP A 73 -8.11 -14.18 -7.90
C ASP A 73 -8.50 -12.71 -8.09
N VAL A 74 -9.67 -12.52 -8.71
CA VAL A 74 -10.22 -11.20 -9.00
C VAL A 74 -10.64 -10.48 -7.72
N SER A 75 -11.11 -11.21 -6.70
CA SER A 75 -11.60 -10.60 -5.47
C SER A 75 -10.47 -9.89 -4.72
N MET A 76 -9.31 -10.54 -4.60
CA MET A 76 -8.11 -9.95 -3.99
C MET A 76 -7.61 -8.72 -4.77
N VAL A 77 -7.70 -8.77 -6.09
CA VAL A 77 -7.32 -7.61 -6.94
C VAL A 77 -8.22 -6.42 -6.68
N VAL A 78 -9.54 -6.62 -6.63
CA VAL A 78 -10.52 -5.57 -6.35
C VAL A 78 -10.30 -4.96 -4.96
N GLU A 79 -10.13 -5.80 -3.94
CA GLU A 79 -9.85 -5.35 -2.58
C GLU A 79 -8.56 -4.51 -2.50
N ALA A 80 -7.48 -5.01 -3.08
CA ALA A 80 -6.19 -4.31 -3.11
C ALA A 80 -6.26 -2.97 -3.87
N LEU A 81 -7.04 -2.89 -4.96
CA LEU A 81 -7.28 -1.64 -5.68
C LEU A 81 -8.08 -0.63 -4.85
N HIS A 82 -9.08 -1.10 -4.10
CA HIS A 82 -9.84 -0.26 -3.19
C HIS A 82 -8.96 0.29 -2.05
N GLU A 83 -8.12 -0.56 -1.45
CA GLU A 83 -7.17 -0.12 -0.40
C GLU A 83 -6.14 0.86 -0.95
N ARG A 84 -5.65 0.67 -2.17
CA ARG A 84 -4.79 1.64 -2.86
C ARG A 84 -5.46 3.01 -2.97
N GLY A 85 -6.72 3.03 -3.40
CA GLY A 85 -7.50 4.26 -3.53
C GLY A 85 -7.77 4.94 -2.19
N ARG A 86 -8.05 4.16 -1.14
CA ARG A 86 -8.20 4.68 0.24
C ARG A 86 -6.90 5.30 0.74
N LEU A 87 -5.77 4.63 0.54
CA LEU A 87 -4.46 5.14 0.94
C LEU A 87 -4.13 6.47 0.23
N TRP A 88 -4.42 6.57 -1.07
CA TRP A 88 -4.22 7.79 -1.83
C TRP A 88 -5.10 8.95 -1.31
N ARG A 89 -6.35 8.68 -0.93
CA ARG A 89 -7.24 9.69 -0.33
C ARG A 89 -6.80 10.12 1.06
N ASN A 90 -6.35 9.16 1.87
CA ASN A 90 -5.96 9.42 3.25
C ASN A 90 -4.59 10.11 3.36
N ALA A 91 -3.68 9.87 2.42
CA ALA A 91 -2.33 10.40 2.44
C ALA A 91 -1.88 10.92 1.06
N PRO A 92 -2.58 11.91 0.46
CA PRO A 92 -2.28 12.39 -0.89
C PRO A 92 -0.90 13.06 -1.00
N HIS A 93 -0.36 13.53 0.12
CA HIS A 93 0.98 14.12 0.19
C HIS A 93 2.11 13.08 0.18
N LEU A 94 1.82 11.82 0.50
CA LEU A 94 2.79 10.71 0.52
C LEU A 94 2.68 9.82 -0.71
N VAL A 95 1.48 9.64 -1.24
CA VAL A 95 1.22 8.74 -2.38
C VAL A 95 1.29 9.53 -3.68
N LYS A 96 2.20 9.12 -4.55
CA LYS A 96 2.39 9.73 -5.87
C LYS A 96 2.22 8.69 -6.95
N ASP A 97 1.62 9.12 -8.05
CA ASP A 97 1.54 8.29 -9.25
C ASP A 97 2.93 8.06 -9.85
N MET A 98 3.23 6.80 -10.21
CA MET A 98 4.53 6.41 -10.74
C MET A 98 4.36 5.74 -12.11
N ARG A 99 5.13 6.19 -13.08
CA ARG A 99 5.14 5.61 -14.42
C ARG A 99 6.11 4.44 -14.48
N PHE A 100 5.68 3.38 -15.14
CA PHE A 100 6.48 2.18 -15.36
C PHE A 100 6.78 2.00 -16.84
N ILE A 101 7.95 1.47 -17.13
CA ILE A 101 8.34 1.08 -18.49
C ILE A 101 8.25 -0.45 -18.53
N ILE A 102 7.43 -0.97 -19.43
CA ILE A 102 7.31 -2.41 -19.68
C ILE A 102 7.97 -2.69 -21.02
N GLY A 103 9.09 -3.46 -20.99
CA GLY A 103 9.76 -3.91 -22.20
C GLY A 103 8.93 -4.97 -22.92
N ASN A 104 8.61 -4.72 -24.18
CA ASN A 104 7.92 -5.69 -25.04
C ASN A 104 8.89 -6.19 -26.10
N TYR A 105 9.12 -7.49 -26.13
CA TYR A 105 10.04 -8.15 -27.03
C TYR A 105 9.33 -8.84 -28.19
N ARG A 106 8.05 -9.17 -28.03
CA ARG A 106 7.21 -9.84 -29.03
C ARG A 106 6.03 -8.96 -29.40
N TRP A 107 5.58 -9.01 -30.64
CA TRP A 107 4.49 -8.19 -31.18
C TRP A 107 3.14 -8.37 -30.46
N TRP A 108 2.87 -9.56 -29.92
CA TRP A 108 1.63 -9.90 -29.22
C TRP A 108 1.63 -9.47 -27.73
N GLU A 109 2.78 -9.22 -27.12
CA GLU A 109 2.89 -8.80 -25.72
C GLU A 109 2.23 -7.44 -25.48
N ARG A 110 2.34 -6.55 -26.44
CA ARG A 110 1.74 -5.23 -26.35
C ARG A 110 0.21 -5.27 -26.24
N PRO A 111 -0.57 -5.89 -27.15
CA PRO A 111 -2.00 -6.00 -26.99
C PRO A 111 -2.40 -6.77 -25.73
N PHE A 112 -1.66 -7.78 -25.35
CA PHE A 112 -1.90 -8.56 -24.15
C PHE A 112 -1.81 -7.69 -22.87
N TYR A 113 -0.71 -6.95 -22.69
CA TYR A 113 -0.57 -6.06 -21.54
C TYR A 113 -1.56 -4.90 -21.57
N THR A 114 -1.89 -4.38 -22.75
CA THR A 114 -2.87 -3.30 -22.90
C THR A 114 -4.25 -3.75 -22.40
N ILE A 115 -4.73 -4.89 -22.87
CA ILE A 115 -6.04 -5.44 -22.47
C ILE A 115 -6.02 -5.75 -20.97
N GLY A 116 -4.98 -6.42 -20.47
CA GLY A 116 -4.85 -6.77 -19.06
C GLY A 116 -4.89 -5.55 -18.14
N LEU A 117 -4.19 -4.48 -18.51
CA LEU A 117 -4.19 -3.24 -17.72
C LEU A 117 -5.48 -2.45 -17.84
N CYS A 118 -6.16 -2.47 -19.00
CA CYS A 118 -7.50 -1.89 -19.13
C CYS A 118 -8.51 -2.62 -18.24
N CYS A 119 -8.50 -3.95 -18.23
CA CYS A 119 -9.33 -4.72 -17.30
C CYS A 119 -9.04 -4.42 -15.84
N TYR A 120 -7.76 -4.30 -15.50
CA TYR A 120 -7.31 -3.93 -14.16
C TYR A 120 -7.81 -2.55 -13.72
N ASP A 121 -7.78 -1.56 -14.61
CA ASP A 121 -8.31 -0.22 -14.32
C ASP A 121 -9.84 -0.20 -14.19
N LEU A 122 -10.55 -1.00 -15.00
CA LEU A 122 -12.00 -1.16 -14.86
C LEU A 122 -12.38 -1.76 -13.50
N LEU A 123 -11.61 -2.72 -12.99
CA LEU A 123 -11.81 -3.31 -11.66
C LEU A 123 -11.60 -2.31 -10.52
N ALA A 124 -10.77 -1.27 -10.72
CA ALA A 124 -10.56 -0.21 -9.74
C ALA A 124 -11.78 0.72 -9.57
N GLY A 125 -12.69 0.76 -10.54
CA GLY A 125 -13.92 1.57 -10.53
C GLY A 125 -13.66 3.04 -10.16
N ARG A 126 -14.47 3.58 -9.25
CA ARG A 126 -14.36 4.98 -8.79
C ARG A 126 -13.09 5.29 -7.96
N LEU A 127 -12.36 4.27 -7.55
CA LEU A 127 -11.10 4.38 -6.81
C LEU A 127 -9.87 4.21 -7.72
N GLY A 128 -10.08 4.14 -9.03
CA GLY A 128 -9.02 4.19 -10.04
C GLY A 128 -8.26 5.51 -9.99
N LEU A 129 -6.95 5.46 -10.27
CA LEU A 129 -6.09 6.64 -10.34
C LEU A 129 -6.19 7.36 -11.70
N GLY A 130 -7.18 7.00 -12.52
CA GLY A 130 -7.38 7.48 -13.88
C GLY A 130 -6.91 6.46 -14.93
N PRO A 131 -7.20 6.72 -16.22
CA PRO A 131 -6.85 5.80 -17.29
C PRO A 131 -5.34 5.66 -17.42
N VAL A 132 -4.88 4.42 -17.59
CA VAL A 132 -3.46 4.15 -17.88
C VAL A 132 -3.10 4.78 -19.21
N SER A 133 -2.28 5.82 -19.17
CA SER A 133 -1.77 6.48 -20.39
C SER A 133 -0.53 5.73 -20.91
N TYR A 134 -0.65 5.13 -22.07
CA TYR A 134 0.46 4.47 -22.75
C TYR A 134 1.20 5.46 -23.62
N THR A 135 2.41 5.77 -23.26
CA THR A 135 3.35 6.50 -24.15
C THR A 135 4.31 5.53 -24.81
N HIS A 136 4.42 5.57 -26.14
CA HIS A 136 5.40 4.80 -26.87
C HIS A 136 6.77 5.44 -26.77
N LEU A 137 7.69 4.78 -26.05
CA LEU A 137 9.11 5.07 -26.22
C LEU A 137 9.61 4.30 -27.46
N ARG A 138 9.79 4.99 -28.55
CA ARG A 138 10.50 4.46 -29.72
C ARG A 138 11.96 4.36 -29.33
N ALA A 139 12.49 3.14 -29.19
CA ALA A 139 13.90 2.93 -29.03
C ALA A 139 14.60 3.50 -30.28
N GLN A 140 15.36 4.58 -30.12
CA GLN A 140 16.31 5.01 -31.15
C GLN A 140 17.40 3.96 -31.17
N ARG A 141 17.49 3.20 -32.27
CA ARG A 141 18.65 2.35 -32.49
C ARG A 141 19.87 3.28 -32.55
N PRO A 142 20.93 3.01 -31.78
CA PRO A 142 22.18 3.71 -32.01
C PRO A 142 22.58 3.44 -33.45
N ARG A 143 22.86 4.51 -34.21
CA ARG A 143 23.50 4.38 -35.50
C ARG A 143 24.93 3.95 -35.22
N LEU A 144 25.27 2.73 -35.57
CA LEU A 144 26.65 2.25 -35.68
C LEU A 144 27.33 2.99 -36.78
#